data_74ff38e969895b159bcb50f167d8964f
#
_entry.id   74ff38e969895b159bcb50f167d8964f
#
_cell.length_a   1.000
_cell.length_b   1.000
_cell.length_c   1.000
_cell.angle_alpha   90.00
_cell.angle_beta   90.00
_cell.angle_gamma   90.00
#
_symmetry.space_group_name_H-M   'P 1'
#
loop_
_entity.id
_entity.type
_entity.pdbx_description
1 polymer ?
#
loop_
_entity_poly.entity_id
_entity_poly.type
_entity_poly.pdbx_seq_one_letter_code
_entity_poly.pdbx_strand_id
1 'polypeptide(L)'
;MTKKSKAVEIDFNPEFQHALDVMEETDKNIFITGRAGTGKSTLLNYFHNNTGKNVVILAPTGVAAVNVGGQTIHSFFHFKPNVTLAAIKKKKATGKEKTSIYKKLTTIVIDEVSMVRADLLDCVDKFLRLNGPNSKRPFGGVQMIFIGDLYQLPPVVSGAEREIFRSHYTSPYFFSAKVMEHLDMEFVELEKVYRQKDDEFIRLLNAIRNNSITDEDIALFNKNYNPSFEVSPDEFYISLTSTNDMSDMINENRLAQLSGKVWKARGLVDGEFGKESMPTAEELKLKKRAQIMLLNNDAYGRWINGTIGKVKKFEKDEEGEDVIVAELDNGETVEISPYTWKIYKFFLKNEELRSEEVGSFRQYPVRLAFAVTIHKSQGKTFEKVVIDVGRGTFAHGQMYVALSRCTTLEGLVLRHPLKKNHVLMDWQVIKFLTGMQYAKAALTCTREDKLEMLATAIKEKQTIEIVYLKAKDEKSKRMIRPLLIEDMEYSGHPFLGLGAYCLTSKQKRVFNVDRILEICLLPGESQG
;
A
#
# COMPACT_ATOMS: atom_id res chain seq x y z
N MET A 1 -13.59 -34.03 -14.07
CA MET A 1 -12.60 -34.05 -12.95
C MET A 1 -12.24 -32.62 -12.64
N THR A 2 -12.88 -32.04 -11.66
CA THR A 2 -12.66 -30.65 -11.19
C THR A 2 -11.31 -30.57 -10.49
N LYS A 3 -10.32 -29.91 -11.12
CA LYS A 3 -9.10 -29.51 -10.42
C LYS A 3 -9.50 -28.56 -9.28
N LYS A 4 -9.40 -29.02 -8.02
CA LYS A 4 -9.47 -28.14 -6.86
C LYS A 4 -8.48 -27.01 -7.06
N SER A 5 -8.94 -25.75 -6.99
CA SER A 5 -8.08 -24.58 -6.90
C SER A 5 -7.11 -24.82 -5.76
N LYS A 6 -5.81 -24.73 -6.02
CA LYS A 6 -4.81 -24.66 -4.94
C LYS A 6 -5.13 -23.40 -4.14
N ALA A 7 -5.67 -23.56 -2.94
CA ALA A 7 -5.70 -22.48 -1.98
C ALA A 7 -4.26 -21.95 -1.87
N VAL A 8 -4.06 -20.65 -2.04
CA VAL A 8 -2.76 -20.03 -1.85
C VAL A 8 -2.40 -20.27 -0.39
N GLU A 9 -1.39 -21.09 -0.15
CA GLU A 9 -0.90 -21.37 1.19
C GLU A 9 -0.30 -20.08 1.75
N ILE A 10 -0.88 -19.59 2.84
CA ILE A 10 -0.42 -18.35 3.48
C ILE A 10 0.83 -18.68 4.29
N ASP A 11 1.90 -17.96 4.03
CA ASP A 11 3.14 -18.06 4.78
C ASP A 11 3.05 -17.20 6.04
N PHE A 12 2.86 -17.83 7.17
CA PHE A 12 2.82 -17.20 8.50
C PHE A 12 4.25 -16.98 9.02
N ASN A 13 4.97 -16.06 8.37
CA ASN A 13 6.27 -15.63 8.90
C ASN A 13 6.11 -14.86 10.23
N PRO A 14 7.19 -14.66 11.01
CA PRO A 14 7.11 -14.06 12.35
C PRO A 14 6.43 -12.69 12.39
N GLU A 15 6.70 -11.81 11.41
CA GLU A 15 6.11 -10.47 11.36
C GLU A 15 4.61 -10.53 11.04
N PHE A 16 4.21 -11.45 10.16
CA PHE A 16 2.80 -11.66 9.79
C PHE A 16 2.01 -12.21 11.00
N GLN A 17 2.57 -13.22 11.70
CA GLN A 17 1.95 -13.79 12.88
C GLN A 17 1.84 -12.75 14.00
N HIS A 18 2.92 -12.02 14.29
CA HIS A 18 2.92 -10.97 15.30
C HIS A 18 1.88 -9.87 15.01
N ALA A 19 1.76 -9.46 13.74
CA ALA A 19 0.72 -8.51 13.36
C ALA A 19 -0.69 -9.04 13.65
N LEU A 20 -0.96 -10.32 13.31
CA LEU A 20 -2.24 -10.97 13.62
C LEU A 20 -2.51 -11.03 15.12
N ASP A 21 -1.52 -11.41 15.92
CA ASP A 21 -1.66 -11.53 17.37
C ASP A 21 -2.05 -10.17 17.99
N VAL A 22 -1.38 -9.09 17.55
CA VAL A 22 -1.72 -7.74 18.02
C VAL A 22 -3.13 -7.32 17.56
N MET A 23 -3.49 -7.60 16.31
CA MET A 23 -4.79 -7.26 15.75
C MET A 23 -5.93 -7.99 16.45
N GLU A 24 -5.77 -9.28 16.77
CA GLU A 24 -6.84 -10.13 17.31
C GLU A 24 -6.86 -10.14 18.84
N GLU A 25 -5.71 -10.30 19.50
CA GLU A 25 -5.65 -10.60 20.93
C GLU A 25 -5.52 -9.35 21.81
N THR A 26 -5.28 -8.16 21.23
CA THR A 26 -5.06 -6.92 21.99
C THR A 26 -5.96 -5.79 21.56
N ASP A 27 -6.04 -4.72 22.38
CA ASP A 27 -6.67 -3.42 22.04
C ASP A 27 -5.65 -2.36 21.61
N LYS A 28 -4.39 -2.75 21.40
CA LYS A 28 -3.33 -1.82 21.00
C LYS A 28 -3.57 -1.33 19.57
N ASN A 29 -3.34 -0.04 19.35
CA ASN A 29 -3.27 0.48 17.99
C ASN A 29 -2.03 -0.07 17.30
N ILE A 30 -2.11 -0.27 15.98
CA ILE A 30 -0.99 -0.82 15.23
C ILE A 30 -0.87 -0.15 13.86
N PHE A 31 0.36 0.13 13.45
CA PHE A 31 0.69 0.51 12.08
C PHE A 31 1.47 -0.62 11.40
N ILE A 32 0.86 -1.20 10.38
CA ILE A 32 1.41 -2.29 9.57
C ILE A 32 1.85 -1.71 8.23
N THR A 33 3.13 -1.76 7.97
CA THR A 33 3.72 -1.31 6.73
C THR A 33 4.52 -2.41 6.05
N GLY A 34 5.08 -2.10 4.90
CA GLY A 34 5.91 -3.02 4.13
C GLY A 34 5.91 -2.65 2.66
N ARG A 35 6.88 -3.16 1.93
CA ARG A 35 7.06 -2.90 0.50
C ARG A 35 5.87 -3.38 -0.33
N ALA A 36 5.82 -2.96 -1.59
CA ALA A 36 4.87 -3.54 -2.54
C ALA A 36 5.08 -5.06 -2.63
N GLY A 37 4.00 -5.84 -2.48
CA GLY A 37 4.07 -7.30 -2.59
C GLY A 37 4.49 -8.05 -1.33
N THR A 38 4.46 -7.43 -0.13
CA THR A 38 4.80 -8.10 1.15
C THR A 38 3.61 -8.78 1.85
N GLY A 39 2.44 -8.85 1.22
CA GLY A 39 1.30 -9.59 1.77
C GLY A 39 0.35 -8.78 2.66
N LYS A 40 0.42 -7.44 2.70
CA LYS A 40 -0.49 -6.58 3.49
C LYS A 40 -1.97 -6.87 3.24
N SER A 41 -2.38 -6.97 1.99
CA SER A 41 -3.78 -7.28 1.63
C SER A 41 -4.16 -8.72 1.99
N THR A 42 -3.22 -9.65 1.96
CA THR A 42 -3.42 -11.04 2.40
C THR A 42 -3.67 -11.08 3.90
N LEU A 43 -2.86 -10.34 4.67
CA LEU A 43 -3.04 -10.19 6.13
C LEU A 43 -4.41 -9.61 6.47
N LEU A 44 -4.80 -8.52 5.80
CA LEU A 44 -6.11 -7.89 6.01
C LEU A 44 -7.26 -8.86 5.72
N ASN A 45 -7.20 -9.54 4.57
CA ASN A 45 -8.24 -10.50 4.19
C ASN A 45 -8.31 -11.69 5.15
N TYR A 46 -7.16 -12.18 5.60
CA TYR A 46 -7.12 -13.27 6.59
C TYR A 46 -7.74 -12.83 7.92
N PHE A 47 -7.33 -11.68 8.45
CA PHE A 47 -7.91 -11.11 9.67
C PHE A 47 -9.42 -10.90 9.53
N HIS A 48 -9.87 -10.26 8.45
CA HIS A 48 -11.29 -9.98 8.22
C HIS A 48 -12.17 -11.23 8.22
N ASN A 49 -11.67 -12.32 7.63
CA ASN A 49 -12.43 -13.57 7.50
C ASN A 49 -12.42 -14.43 8.76
N ASN A 50 -11.49 -14.20 9.69
CA ASN A 50 -11.31 -15.08 10.85
C ASN A 50 -11.50 -14.37 12.20
N THR A 51 -11.62 -13.03 12.23
CA THR A 51 -11.73 -12.28 13.48
C THR A 51 -13.09 -12.46 14.16
N GLY A 52 -13.05 -12.55 15.51
CA GLY A 52 -14.24 -12.49 16.35
C GLY A 52 -14.62 -11.06 16.80
N LYS A 53 -13.83 -10.04 16.44
CA LYS A 53 -14.06 -8.66 16.85
C LYS A 53 -15.16 -7.96 16.03
N ASN A 54 -15.76 -6.91 16.60
CA ASN A 54 -16.63 -5.99 15.85
C ASN A 54 -15.80 -5.03 15.02
N VAL A 55 -15.39 -5.45 13.83
CA VAL A 55 -14.46 -4.75 12.95
C VAL A 55 -15.18 -4.02 11.81
N VAL A 56 -14.70 -2.82 11.51
CA VAL A 56 -15.05 -2.08 10.30
C VAL A 56 -13.78 -1.82 9.50
N ILE A 57 -13.81 -2.16 8.19
CA ILE A 57 -12.71 -1.88 7.27
C ILE A 57 -13.04 -0.63 6.47
N LEU A 58 -12.13 0.33 6.50
CA LEU A 58 -12.27 1.61 5.83
C LEU A 58 -11.10 1.84 4.86
N ALA A 59 -11.36 2.62 3.81
CA ALA A 59 -10.34 3.05 2.87
C ALA A 59 -10.54 4.51 2.45
N PRO A 60 -9.49 5.19 1.95
CA PRO A 60 -9.60 6.59 1.52
C PRO A 60 -10.41 6.78 0.24
N THR A 61 -10.47 5.78 -0.65
CA THR A 61 -11.15 5.87 -1.94
C THR A 61 -12.22 4.80 -2.12
N GLY A 62 -13.24 5.07 -2.96
CA GLY A 62 -14.32 4.13 -3.23
C GLY A 62 -13.83 2.81 -3.81
N VAL A 63 -12.89 2.86 -4.77
CA VAL A 63 -12.32 1.66 -5.38
C VAL A 63 -11.56 0.82 -4.37
N ALA A 64 -10.73 1.44 -3.51
CA ALA A 64 -10.02 0.72 -2.46
C ALA A 64 -11.01 0.08 -1.46
N ALA A 65 -12.06 0.81 -1.05
CA ALA A 65 -13.09 0.29 -0.16
C ALA A 65 -13.81 -0.94 -0.73
N VAL A 66 -14.20 -0.89 -2.00
CA VAL A 66 -14.85 -2.01 -2.69
C VAL A 66 -13.92 -3.24 -2.76
N ASN A 67 -12.62 -3.04 -3.01
CA ASN A 67 -11.65 -4.13 -3.10
C ASN A 67 -11.47 -4.92 -1.78
N VAL A 68 -11.65 -4.24 -0.64
CA VAL A 68 -11.52 -4.88 0.69
C VAL A 68 -12.87 -5.23 1.33
N GLY A 69 -13.97 -5.09 0.60
CA GLY A 69 -15.32 -5.33 1.12
C GLY A 69 -15.73 -4.35 2.23
N GLY A 70 -15.12 -3.17 2.25
CA GLY A 70 -15.31 -2.14 3.27
C GLY A 70 -16.09 -0.92 2.79
N GLN A 71 -15.90 0.20 3.48
CA GLN A 71 -16.48 1.50 3.14
C GLN A 71 -15.40 2.58 3.03
N THR A 72 -15.72 3.70 2.38
CA THR A 72 -14.85 4.87 2.49
C THR A 72 -14.99 5.50 3.89
N ILE A 73 -13.90 6.13 4.37
CA ILE A 73 -13.92 6.89 5.63
C ILE A 73 -15.07 7.90 5.63
N HIS A 74 -15.24 8.65 4.53
CA HIS A 74 -16.30 9.64 4.39
C HIS A 74 -17.71 9.04 4.49
N SER A 75 -17.94 7.92 3.81
CA SER A 75 -19.24 7.22 3.84
C SER A 75 -19.57 6.70 5.24
N PHE A 76 -18.62 6.02 5.89
CA PHE A 76 -18.86 5.41 7.20
C PHE A 76 -19.18 6.45 8.29
N PHE A 77 -18.45 7.56 8.32
CA PHE A 77 -18.68 8.64 9.29
C PHE A 77 -19.72 9.67 8.82
N HIS A 78 -20.25 9.53 7.60
CA HIS A 78 -21.13 10.50 6.93
C HIS A 78 -20.48 11.91 6.84
N PHE A 79 -19.20 11.93 6.52
CA PHE A 79 -18.48 13.17 6.30
C PHE A 79 -18.69 13.69 4.87
N LYS A 80 -18.79 15.01 4.74
CA LYS A 80 -18.72 15.66 3.43
C LYS A 80 -17.26 15.69 2.94
N PRO A 81 -16.99 15.78 1.63
CA PRO A 81 -15.62 15.81 1.11
C PRO A 81 -14.72 16.88 1.74
N ASN A 82 -15.29 18.02 2.13
CA ASN A 82 -14.60 19.15 2.78
C ASN A 82 -14.87 19.21 4.28
N VAL A 83 -14.96 18.08 4.95
CA VAL A 83 -15.20 18.02 6.41
C VAL A 83 -14.10 18.76 7.17
N THR A 84 -14.50 19.48 8.21
CA THR A 84 -13.59 20.17 9.14
C THR A 84 -13.87 19.77 10.57
N LEU A 85 -12.88 19.94 11.46
CA LEU A 85 -13.08 19.68 12.89
C LEU A 85 -14.27 20.42 13.50
N ALA A 86 -14.52 21.65 13.07
CA ALA A 86 -15.65 22.45 13.55
C ALA A 86 -17.03 21.85 13.15
N ALA A 87 -17.08 21.15 12.02
CA ALA A 87 -18.31 20.52 11.53
C ALA A 87 -18.68 19.23 12.29
N ILE A 88 -17.74 18.63 13.02
CA ILE A 88 -17.97 17.38 13.75
C ILE A 88 -18.80 17.63 15.01
N LYS A 89 -19.97 16.97 15.07
CA LYS A 89 -20.94 17.07 16.17
C LYS A 89 -21.29 15.70 16.74
N LYS A 90 -21.78 15.70 17.97
CA LYS A 90 -22.38 14.50 18.57
C LYS A 90 -23.67 14.17 17.82
N LYS A 91 -23.79 12.92 17.36
CA LYS A 91 -25.03 12.44 16.75
C LYS A 91 -26.14 12.35 17.81
N LYS A 92 -27.31 12.88 17.48
CA LYS A 92 -28.50 12.64 18.29
C LYS A 92 -28.98 11.21 18.03
N ALA A 93 -29.29 10.47 19.08
CA ALA A 93 -29.94 9.17 18.94
C ALA A 93 -31.35 9.40 18.33
N THR A 94 -31.55 8.96 17.10
CA THR A 94 -32.84 9.03 16.41
C THR A 94 -33.38 7.62 16.22
N GLY A 95 -34.59 7.36 16.76
CA GLY A 95 -35.31 6.13 16.55
C GLY A 95 -35.22 5.09 17.68
N LYS A 96 -35.68 3.87 17.40
CA LYS A 96 -35.79 2.76 18.38
C LYS A 96 -34.43 2.20 18.82
N GLU A 97 -33.34 2.50 18.14
CA GLU A 97 -31.99 2.07 18.49
C GLU A 97 -31.39 2.99 19.56
N LYS A 98 -31.43 2.56 20.81
CA LYS A 98 -30.84 3.27 21.96
C LYS A 98 -29.32 3.34 21.92
N THR A 99 -28.65 2.50 21.11
CA THR A 99 -27.20 2.39 21.06
C THR A 99 -26.69 2.67 19.64
N SER A 100 -25.77 3.62 19.51
CA SER A 100 -25.10 3.91 18.23
C SER A 100 -24.12 2.81 17.88
N ILE A 101 -24.02 2.44 16.58
CA ILE A 101 -23.01 1.54 16.03
C ILE A 101 -21.60 1.87 16.54
N TYR A 102 -21.29 3.16 16.62
CA TYR A 102 -19.96 3.64 17.04
C TYR A 102 -19.61 3.28 18.48
N LYS A 103 -20.61 3.01 19.36
CA LYS A 103 -20.37 2.59 20.74
C LYS A 103 -20.03 1.10 20.87
N LYS A 104 -20.37 0.30 19.88
CA LYS A 104 -20.13 -1.14 19.86
C LYS A 104 -18.90 -1.54 19.05
N LEU A 105 -18.30 -0.57 18.34
CA LEU A 105 -17.05 -0.80 17.62
C LEU A 105 -15.92 -1.14 18.60
N THR A 106 -15.23 -2.21 18.30
CA THR A 106 -13.99 -2.58 18.99
C THR A 106 -12.77 -2.21 18.16
N THR A 107 -12.88 -2.32 16.84
CA THR A 107 -11.72 -2.17 15.93
C THR A 107 -12.11 -1.49 14.63
N ILE A 108 -11.27 -0.57 14.17
CA ILE A 108 -11.34 0.02 12.84
C ILE A 108 -10.02 -0.25 12.13
N VAL A 109 -10.10 -0.85 10.93
CA VAL A 109 -8.98 -0.97 10.02
C VAL A 109 -9.05 0.13 8.98
N ILE A 110 -7.95 0.85 8.74
CA ILE A 110 -7.80 1.80 7.65
C ILE A 110 -6.75 1.25 6.68
N ASP A 111 -7.21 0.75 5.54
CA ASP A 111 -6.33 0.30 4.45
C ASP A 111 -5.90 1.48 3.58
N GLU A 112 -4.77 1.33 2.87
CA GLU A 112 -4.15 2.38 2.04
C GLU A 112 -3.96 3.70 2.80
N VAL A 113 -3.52 3.62 4.06
CA VAL A 113 -3.40 4.75 4.98
C VAL A 113 -2.45 5.84 4.47
N SER A 114 -1.53 5.52 3.55
CA SER A 114 -0.65 6.50 2.90
C SER A 114 -1.39 7.66 2.22
N MET A 115 -2.63 7.41 1.80
CA MET A 115 -3.49 8.39 1.13
C MET A 115 -4.45 9.14 2.09
N VAL A 116 -4.41 8.83 3.39
CA VAL A 116 -5.28 9.46 4.39
C VAL A 116 -4.67 10.77 4.87
N ARG A 117 -5.45 11.86 4.80
CA ARG A 117 -5.04 13.19 5.25
C ARG A 117 -5.07 13.30 6.77
N ALA A 118 -4.14 14.07 7.32
CA ALA A 118 -4.06 14.32 8.77
C ALA A 118 -5.33 14.96 9.34
N ASP A 119 -5.91 15.95 8.65
CA ASP A 119 -7.13 16.62 9.07
C ASP A 119 -8.35 15.68 9.08
N LEU A 120 -8.42 14.76 8.11
CA LEU A 120 -9.47 13.74 8.07
C LEU A 120 -9.34 12.77 9.26
N LEU A 121 -8.10 12.38 9.60
CA LEU A 121 -7.88 11.49 10.74
C LEU A 121 -8.23 12.17 12.07
N ASP A 122 -7.92 13.46 12.25
CA ASP A 122 -8.37 14.23 13.41
C ASP A 122 -9.90 14.38 13.47
N CYS A 123 -10.57 14.47 12.30
CA CYS A 123 -12.04 14.44 12.24
C CYS A 123 -12.59 13.09 12.71
N VAL A 124 -11.94 11.98 12.35
CA VAL A 124 -12.29 10.63 12.80
C VAL A 124 -12.12 10.52 14.33
N ASP A 125 -10.97 10.97 14.87
CA ASP A 125 -10.75 10.98 16.33
C ASP A 125 -11.83 11.78 17.05
N LYS A 126 -12.04 13.02 16.64
CA LYS A 126 -13.06 13.88 17.27
C LYS A 126 -14.46 13.25 17.21
N PHE A 127 -14.81 12.67 16.06
CA PHE A 127 -16.10 12.01 15.91
C PHE A 127 -16.25 10.81 16.87
N LEU A 128 -15.22 9.96 16.96
CA LEU A 128 -15.25 8.78 17.83
C LEU A 128 -15.19 9.15 19.32
N ARG A 129 -14.48 10.21 19.71
CA ARG A 129 -14.56 10.73 21.09
C ARG A 129 -15.97 11.22 21.45
N LEU A 130 -16.71 11.78 20.50
CA LEU A 130 -18.09 12.26 20.75
C LEU A 130 -19.14 11.15 20.70
N ASN A 131 -18.92 10.11 19.91
CA ASN A 131 -19.95 9.12 19.55
C ASN A 131 -19.57 7.67 19.88
N GLY A 132 -18.30 7.38 20.15
CA GLY A 132 -17.74 6.06 20.44
C GLY A 132 -17.83 5.64 21.91
N PRO A 133 -17.14 4.55 22.27
CA PRO A 133 -17.22 3.95 23.60
C PRO A 133 -16.71 4.86 24.73
N ASN A 134 -15.57 5.55 24.52
CA ASN A 134 -14.87 6.28 25.57
C ASN A 134 -14.39 7.66 25.10
N SER A 135 -15.05 8.74 25.54
CA SER A 135 -14.72 10.11 25.11
C SER A 135 -13.34 10.63 25.56
N LYS A 136 -12.71 10.00 26.55
CA LYS A 136 -11.43 10.44 27.11
C LYS A 136 -10.22 9.84 26.38
N ARG A 137 -10.40 8.72 25.67
CA ARG A 137 -9.32 8.02 24.96
C ARG A 137 -9.25 8.47 23.48
N PRO A 138 -8.06 8.47 22.86
CA PRO A 138 -7.93 8.62 21.42
C PRO A 138 -8.88 7.68 20.67
N PHE A 139 -9.44 8.15 19.56
CA PHE A 139 -10.43 7.42 18.75
C PHE A 139 -11.61 6.83 19.54
N GLY A 140 -11.96 7.46 20.65
CA GLY A 140 -13.04 6.96 21.50
C GLY A 140 -12.74 5.61 22.17
N GLY A 141 -11.48 5.20 22.26
CA GLY A 141 -11.04 3.92 22.80
C GLY A 141 -11.20 2.73 21.84
N VAL A 142 -11.51 2.97 20.58
CA VAL A 142 -11.53 1.95 19.51
C VAL A 142 -10.11 1.65 19.08
N GLN A 143 -9.77 0.36 18.93
CA GLN A 143 -8.48 -0.06 18.36
C GLN A 143 -8.37 0.41 16.92
N MET A 144 -7.29 1.11 16.58
CA MET A 144 -7.00 1.54 15.22
C MET A 144 -5.90 0.68 14.59
N ILE A 145 -6.20 0.09 13.45
CA ILE A 145 -5.26 -0.70 12.65
C ILE A 145 -5.02 0.08 11.34
N PHE A 146 -3.82 0.62 11.18
CA PHE A 146 -3.42 1.36 10.01
C PHE A 146 -2.59 0.45 9.11
N ILE A 147 -2.99 0.27 7.84
CA ILE A 147 -2.28 -0.58 6.88
C ILE A 147 -1.91 0.27 5.65
N GLY A 148 -0.64 0.22 5.23
CA GLY A 148 -0.20 0.91 4.02
C GLY A 148 1.31 1.01 3.88
N ASP A 149 1.75 1.49 2.72
CA ASP A 149 3.16 1.76 2.41
C ASP A 149 3.34 3.25 2.15
N LEU A 150 3.98 3.95 3.10
CA LEU A 150 4.18 5.40 3.03
C LEU A 150 5.13 5.85 1.91
N TYR A 151 5.87 4.93 1.32
CA TYR A 151 6.68 5.20 0.13
C TYR A 151 5.88 5.12 -1.17
N GLN A 152 4.59 4.74 -1.09
CA GLN A 152 3.66 4.84 -2.21
C GLN A 152 3.04 6.23 -2.30
N LEU A 153 1.85 6.35 -2.88
CA LEU A 153 1.26 7.65 -3.17
C LEU A 153 0.83 8.41 -1.91
N PRO A 154 1.12 9.72 -1.84
CA PRO A 154 0.74 10.56 -0.72
C PRO A 154 -0.74 10.96 -0.77
N PRO A 155 -1.27 11.55 0.33
CA PRO A 155 -2.57 12.19 0.32
C PRO A 155 -2.61 13.34 -0.69
N VAL A 156 -3.76 13.51 -1.34
CA VAL A 156 -3.97 14.62 -2.27
C VAL A 156 -4.43 15.86 -1.50
N VAL A 157 -3.65 16.95 -1.61
CA VAL A 157 -4.02 18.28 -1.10
C VAL A 157 -4.06 19.24 -2.28
N SER A 158 -5.21 19.86 -2.54
CA SER A 158 -5.37 20.82 -3.63
C SER A 158 -4.51 22.06 -3.42
N GLY A 159 -4.18 22.77 -4.51
CA GLY A 159 -3.34 23.97 -4.43
C GLY A 159 -3.90 25.04 -3.49
N ALA A 160 -5.23 25.23 -3.50
CA ALA A 160 -5.92 26.17 -2.63
C ALA A 160 -5.90 25.80 -1.14
N GLU A 161 -5.83 24.50 -0.82
CA GLU A 161 -5.79 24.01 0.56
C GLU A 161 -4.39 23.97 1.16
N ARG A 162 -3.33 23.97 0.33
CA ARG A 162 -1.93 23.77 0.78
C ARG A 162 -1.48 24.77 1.85
N GLU A 163 -1.86 26.03 1.68
CA GLU A 163 -1.43 27.09 2.60
C GLU A 163 -2.14 26.98 3.95
N ILE A 164 -3.44 26.73 3.93
CA ILE A 164 -4.25 26.47 5.12
C ILE A 164 -3.74 25.20 5.84
N PHE A 165 -3.40 24.17 5.07
CA PHE A 165 -2.92 22.90 5.62
C PHE A 165 -1.58 23.08 6.34
N ARG A 166 -0.62 23.76 5.72
CA ARG A 166 0.71 24.05 6.29
C ARG A 166 0.67 24.85 7.59
N SER A 167 -0.34 25.67 7.80
CA SER A 167 -0.47 26.42 9.06
C SER A 167 -0.96 25.57 10.24
N HIS A 168 -1.50 24.37 9.99
CA HIS A 168 -2.11 23.52 11.02
C HIS A 168 -1.41 22.16 11.20
N TYR A 169 -0.72 21.66 10.17
CA TYR A 169 -0.10 20.34 10.13
C TYR A 169 1.32 20.39 9.54
N THR A 170 2.22 19.60 10.09
CA THR A 170 3.61 19.52 9.60
C THR A 170 3.70 18.84 8.22
N SER A 171 2.75 17.95 7.91
CA SER A 171 2.64 17.28 6.61
C SER A 171 1.20 16.84 6.34
N PRO A 172 0.85 16.50 5.09
CA PRO A 172 -0.50 16.02 4.78
C PRO A 172 -0.78 14.59 5.26
N TYR A 173 0.23 13.83 5.63
CA TYR A 173 0.08 12.42 5.98
C TYR A 173 -0.64 12.21 7.31
N PHE A 174 -1.32 11.08 7.44
CA PHE A 174 -2.06 10.68 8.62
C PHE A 174 -1.26 10.81 9.92
N PHE A 175 0.03 10.49 9.89
CA PHE A 175 0.91 10.56 11.07
C PHE A 175 1.20 11.98 11.58
N SER A 176 0.84 13.01 10.79
CA SER A 176 0.87 14.42 11.23
C SER A 176 -0.44 14.88 11.87
N ALA A 177 -1.46 14.01 11.98
CA ALA A 177 -2.67 14.31 12.73
C ALA A 177 -2.33 14.54 14.21
N LYS A 178 -3.01 15.50 14.84
CA LYS A 178 -2.75 15.86 16.25
C LYS A 178 -3.00 14.71 17.21
N VAL A 179 -3.96 13.84 16.89
CA VAL A 179 -4.23 12.64 17.69
C VAL A 179 -3.03 11.69 17.75
N MET A 180 -2.17 11.67 16.71
CA MET A 180 -1.01 10.79 16.64
C MET A 180 0.10 11.16 17.62
N GLU A 181 0.16 12.42 18.09
CA GLU A 181 1.15 12.87 19.08
C GLU A 181 1.01 12.14 20.42
N HIS A 182 -0.17 11.63 20.72
CA HIS A 182 -0.53 10.99 21.99
C HIS A 182 -1.03 9.55 21.82
N LEU A 183 -0.88 8.99 20.61
CA LEU A 183 -1.35 7.65 20.31
C LEU A 183 -0.23 6.63 20.54
N ASP A 184 -0.40 5.79 21.56
CA ASP A 184 0.44 4.59 21.69
C ASP A 184 0.09 3.61 20.56
N MET A 185 1.09 3.27 19.75
CA MET A 185 0.89 2.49 18.53
C MET A 185 2.06 1.55 18.29
N GLU A 186 1.74 0.27 18.14
CA GLU A 186 2.72 -0.74 17.77
C GLU A 186 3.10 -0.63 16.28
N PHE A 187 4.34 -0.96 15.95
CA PHE A 187 4.88 -0.86 14.60
C PHE A 187 5.32 -2.23 14.09
N VAL A 188 4.73 -2.68 12.97
CA VAL A 188 5.12 -3.90 12.29
C VAL A 188 5.45 -3.61 10.84
N GLU A 189 6.66 -3.97 10.41
CA GLU A 189 7.08 -3.91 9.02
C GLU A 189 7.15 -5.33 8.46
N LEU A 190 6.33 -5.62 7.43
CA LEU A 190 6.40 -6.87 6.67
C LEU A 190 7.56 -6.78 5.69
N GLU A 191 8.60 -7.57 5.86
CA GLU A 191 9.84 -7.45 5.08
C GLU A 191 9.89 -8.40 3.88
N LYS A 192 9.28 -9.59 3.97
CA LYS A 192 9.32 -10.62 2.91
C LYS A 192 8.50 -10.21 1.69
N VAL A 193 9.17 -10.13 0.54
CA VAL A 193 8.53 -9.79 -0.75
C VAL A 193 8.14 -11.05 -1.49
N TYR A 194 6.89 -11.13 -1.95
CA TYR A 194 6.33 -12.27 -2.68
C TYR A 194 6.08 -11.98 -4.16
N ARG A 195 6.03 -10.71 -4.56
CA ARG A 195 5.67 -10.29 -5.91
C ARG A 195 6.81 -10.44 -6.91
N GLN A 196 7.98 -9.92 -6.58
CA GLN A 196 9.17 -10.00 -7.41
C GLN A 196 10.03 -11.18 -6.97
N LYS A 197 10.65 -11.87 -7.95
CA LYS A 197 11.52 -13.04 -7.72
C LYS A 197 12.98 -12.77 -8.08
N ASP A 198 13.26 -11.65 -8.74
CA ASP A 198 14.59 -11.20 -9.17
C ASP A 198 15.20 -10.30 -8.09
N ASP A 199 16.24 -10.77 -7.43
CA ASP A 199 16.93 -10.06 -6.34
C ASP A 199 17.54 -8.73 -6.81
N GLU A 200 18.05 -8.65 -8.05
CA GLU A 200 18.59 -7.41 -8.60
C GLU A 200 17.48 -6.38 -8.80
N PHE A 201 16.34 -6.79 -9.34
CA PHE A 201 15.21 -5.88 -9.51
C PHE A 201 14.63 -5.44 -8.16
N ILE A 202 14.54 -6.34 -7.17
CA ILE A 202 14.15 -5.99 -5.80
C ILE A 202 15.11 -4.96 -5.21
N ARG A 203 16.42 -5.14 -5.38
CA ARG A 203 17.45 -4.18 -4.94
C ARG A 203 17.26 -2.81 -5.60
N LEU A 204 17.05 -2.78 -6.91
CA LEU A 204 16.80 -1.55 -7.67
C LEU A 204 15.53 -0.83 -7.21
N LEU A 205 14.43 -1.55 -7.02
CA LEU A 205 13.18 -1.00 -6.49
C LEU A 205 13.36 -0.41 -5.09
N ASN A 206 14.15 -1.06 -4.24
CA ASN A 206 14.48 -0.54 -2.92
C ASN A 206 15.33 0.74 -3.00
N ALA A 207 16.27 0.82 -3.94
CA ALA A 207 17.06 2.03 -4.17
C ALA A 207 16.18 3.21 -4.62
N ILE A 208 15.16 2.95 -5.46
CA ILE A 208 14.13 3.96 -5.81
C ILE A 208 13.31 4.35 -4.58
N ARG A 209 12.80 3.35 -3.84
CA ARG A 209 11.96 3.54 -2.65
C ARG A 209 12.65 4.44 -1.62
N ASN A 210 13.91 4.18 -1.33
CA ASN A 210 14.68 4.87 -0.31
C ASN A 210 15.47 6.08 -0.86
N ASN A 211 15.27 6.43 -2.13
CA ASN A 211 16.04 7.47 -2.83
C ASN A 211 17.58 7.33 -2.64
N SER A 212 18.06 6.08 -2.64
CA SER A 212 19.48 5.73 -2.57
C SER A 212 20.05 5.31 -3.92
N ILE A 213 19.27 5.52 -5.00
CA ILE A 213 19.62 5.15 -6.37
C ILE A 213 20.90 5.85 -6.83
N THR A 214 21.81 5.07 -7.40
CA THR A 214 23.07 5.54 -7.98
C THR A 214 22.91 5.79 -9.48
N ASP A 215 23.93 6.41 -10.08
CA ASP A 215 23.94 6.64 -11.53
C ASP A 215 24.06 5.31 -12.30
N GLU A 216 24.75 4.32 -11.73
CA GLU A 216 24.84 2.96 -12.26
C GLU A 216 23.47 2.26 -12.23
N ASP A 217 22.71 2.40 -11.16
CA ASP A 217 21.35 1.86 -11.05
C ASP A 217 20.41 2.50 -12.08
N ILE A 218 20.52 3.82 -12.28
CA ILE A 218 19.77 4.55 -13.31
C ILE A 218 20.15 4.04 -14.71
N ALA A 219 21.43 3.80 -14.96
CA ALA A 219 21.91 3.25 -16.22
C ALA A 219 21.33 1.83 -16.47
N LEU A 220 21.19 1.00 -15.43
CA LEU A 220 20.55 -0.32 -15.54
C LEU A 220 19.08 -0.21 -15.97
N PHE A 221 18.29 0.67 -15.33
CA PHE A 221 16.92 0.92 -15.75
C PHE A 221 16.85 1.47 -17.18
N ASN A 222 17.76 2.36 -17.55
CA ASN A 222 17.78 3.00 -18.86
C ASN A 222 18.21 2.08 -20.01
N LYS A 223 18.70 0.87 -19.75
CA LYS A 223 18.83 -0.16 -20.79
C LYS A 223 17.47 -0.51 -21.42
N ASN A 224 16.37 -0.33 -20.67
CA ASN A 224 15.01 -0.56 -21.13
C ASN A 224 14.35 0.70 -21.74
N TYR A 225 15.12 1.78 -21.98
CA TYR A 225 14.62 2.97 -22.65
C TYR A 225 14.40 2.72 -24.14
N ASN A 226 13.16 2.86 -24.59
CA ASN A 226 12.78 2.76 -25.99
C ASN A 226 11.61 3.72 -26.27
N PRO A 227 11.88 4.93 -26.80
CA PRO A 227 10.87 5.94 -27.07
C PRO A 227 9.91 5.56 -28.20
N SER A 228 10.38 4.75 -29.15
CA SER A 228 9.63 4.30 -30.31
C SER A 228 9.03 2.90 -30.14
N PHE A 229 9.02 2.35 -28.91
CA PHE A 229 8.49 1.02 -28.65
C PHE A 229 7.01 0.93 -29.04
N GLU A 230 6.70 0.03 -29.96
CA GLU A 230 5.34 -0.31 -30.35
C GLU A 230 4.95 -1.66 -29.80
N VAL A 231 3.83 -1.69 -29.09
CA VAL A 231 3.29 -2.94 -28.54
C VAL A 231 2.75 -3.78 -29.69
N SER A 232 3.31 -4.96 -29.89
CA SER A 232 2.78 -5.94 -30.85
C SER A 232 1.32 -6.29 -30.51
N PRO A 233 0.46 -6.48 -31.52
CA PRO A 233 -0.94 -6.85 -31.29
C PRO A 233 -1.12 -8.12 -30.45
N ASP A 234 -0.14 -9.00 -30.43
CA ASP A 234 -0.21 -10.29 -29.70
C ASP A 234 0.40 -10.22 -28.30
N GLU A 235 1.08 -9.12 -27.95
CA GLU A 235 1.68 -8.95 -26.62
C GLU A 235 0.75 -8.21 -25.64
N PHE A 236 0.93 -8.49 -24.34
CA PHE A 236 0.10 -7.96 -23.24
C PHE A 236 0.81 -6.87 -22.45
N TYR A 237 1.31 -5.82 -23.13
CA TYR A 237 1.85 -4.66 -22.44
C TYR A 237 0.75 -3.72 -21.96
N ILE A 238 0.90 -3.21 -20.75
CA ILE A 238 0.06 -2.13 -20.23
C ILE A 238 0.89 -0.84 -20.08
N SER A 239 0.35 0.28 -20.58
CA SER A 239 0.99 1.58 -20.41
C SER A 239 0.59 2.22 -19.09
N LEU A 240 1.56 2.57 -18.24
CA LEU A 240 1.35 3.31 -17.00
C LEU A 240 1.60 4.80 -17.25
N THR A 241 0.57 5.61 -16.98
CA THR A 241 0.60 7.07 -17.23
C THR A 241 0.48 7.86 -15.94
N SER A 242 0.93 9.11 -15.96
CA SER A 242 0.84 10.00 -14.80
C SER A 242 -0.55 10.61 -14.61
N THR A 243 -1.37 10.75 -15.68
CA THR A 243 -2.69 11.40 -15.65
C THR A 243 -3.80 10.54 -16.26
N ASN A 244 -5.05 10.80 -15.85
CA ASN A 244 -6.22 10.12 -16.43
C ASN A 244 -6.36 10.47 -17.92
N ASP A 245 -6.18 11.74 -18.31
CA ASP A 245 -6.34 12.19 -19.69
C ASP A 245 -5.42 11.44 -20.65
N MET A 246 -4.13 11.21 -20.26
CA MET A 246 -3.21 10.40 -21.05
C MET A 246 -3.68 8.95 -21.18
N SER A 247 -4.12 8.35 -20.08
CA SER A 247 -4.63 6.99 -20.07
C SER A 247 -5.85 6.84 -20.97
N ASP A 248 -6.81 7.76 -20.85
CA ASP A 248 -8.07 7.72 -21.60
C ASP A 248 -7.79 7.95 -23.09
N MET A 249 -6.92 8.92 -23.44
CA MET A 249 -6.50 9.17 -24.84
C MET A 249 -5.85 7.93 -25.47
N ILE A 250 -4.94 7.24 -24.76
CA ILE A 250 -4.31 6.02 -25.28
C ILE A 250 -5.35 4.92 -25.47
N ASN A 251 -6.25 4.71 -24.51
CA ASN A 251 -7.28 3.71 -24.57
C ASN A 251 -8.26 3.96 -25.74
N GLU A 252 -8.72 5.19 -25.91
CA GLU A 252 -9.63 5.58 -26.98
C GLU A 252 -8.97 5.44 -28.36
N ASN A 253 -7.74 5.92 -28.53
CA ASN A 253 -7.01 5.82 -29.79
C ASN A 253 -6.76 4.35 -30.18
N ARG A 254 -6.33 3.52 -29.24
CA ARG A 254 -6.12 2.09 -29.47
C ARG A 254 -7.42 1.37 -29.80
N LEU A 255 -8.52 1.68 -29.10
CA LEU A 255 -9.84 1.11 -29.39
C LEU A 255 -10.33 1.55 -30.78
N ALA A 256 -10.11 2.82 -31.17
CA ALA A 256 -10.50 3.33 -32.48
C ALA A 256 -9.77 2.62 -33.61
N GLN A 257 -8.48 2.31 -33.47
CA GLN A 257 -7.65 1.60 -34.46
C GLN A 257 -8.06 0.14 -34.67
N LEU A 258 -8.73 -0.48 -33.71
CA LEU A 258 -9.23 -1.85 -33.87
C LEU A 258 -10.38 -1.89 -34.90
N SER A 259 -10.33 -2.89 -35.77
CA SER A 259 -11.43 -3.17 -36.72
C SER A 259 -12.67 -3.74 -36.03
N GLY A 260 -13.80 -3.65 -36.67
CA GLY A 260 -15.07 -4.25 -36.23
C GLY A 260 -15.99 -3.29 -35.46
N LYS A 261 -17.19 -3.79 -35.16
CA LYS A 261 -18.23 -3.03 -34.48
C LYS A 261 -17.92 -2.87 -33.00
N VAL A 262 -18.26 -1.71 -32.43
CA VAL A 262 -18.22 -1.47 -30.98
C VAL A 262 -19.36 -2.27 -30.35
N TRP A 263 -18.99 -3.14 -29.43
CA TRP A 263 -19.92 -3.78 -28.52
C TRP A 263 -20.09 -2.88 -27.28
N LYS A 264 -21.33 -2.76 -26.80
CA LYS A 264 -21.68 -1.88 -25.69
C LYS A 264 -22.45 -2.67 -24.64
N ALA A 265 -22.11 -2.42 -23.37
CA ALA A 265 -22.87 -2.90 -22.24
C ALA A 265 -23.15 -1.77 -21.27
N ARG A 266 -24.39 -1.66 -20.81
CA ARG A 266 -24.78 -0.69 -19.79
C ARG A 266 -24.87 -1.37 -18.44
N GLY A 267 -24.15 -0.80 -17.46
CA GLY A 267 -24.22 -1.25 -16.08
C GLY A 267 -25.55 -0.87 -15.42
N LEU A 268 -25.98 -1.71 -14.51
CA LEU A 268 -27.18 -1.51 -13.70
C LEU A 268 -26.78 -1.06 -12.31
N VAL A 269 -27.29 0.08 -11.88
CA VAL A 269 -27.09 0.63 -10.54
C VAL A 269 -28.39 0.43 -9.77
N ASP A 270 -28.28 -0.09 -8.56
CA ASP A 270 -29.36 -0.18 -7.60
C ASP A 270 -28.94 0.43 -6.25
N GLY A 271 -29.87 1.09 -5.60
CA GLY A 271 -29.63 1.73 -4.29
C GLY A 271 -28.55 2.83 -4.29
N GLU A 272 -27.78 2.89 -3.20
CA GLU A 272 -26.80 3.95 -2.93
C GLU A 272 -25.40 3.60 -3.50
N PHE A 273 -25.26 3.48 -4.84
CA PHE A 273 -23.96 3.22 -5.45
C PHE A 273 -23.46 4.46 -6.24
N GLY A 274 -22.58 5.25 -5.62
CA GLY A 274 -22.04 6.49 -6.22
C GLY A 274 -21.06 6.21 -7.37
N LYS A 275 -21.00 7.15 -8.34
CA LYS A 275 -20.09 7.06 -9.51
C LYS A 275 -18.62 6.95 -9.13
N GLU A 276 -18.22 7.57 -8.04
CA GLU A 276 -16.86 7.54 -7.48
C GLU A 276 -16.43 6.15 -7.00
N SER A 277 -17.40 5.28 -6.72
CA SER A 277 -17.17 3.89 -6.29
C SER A 277 -17.23 2.88 -7.44
N MET A 278 -17.58 3.32 -8.65
CA MET A 278 -17.67 2.41 -9.82
C MET A 278 -16.28 1.94 -10.26
N PRO A 279 -15.99 0.63 -10.23
CA PRO A 279 -14.70 0.09 -10.67
C PRO A 279 -14.48 0.21 -12.18
N THR A 280 -15.56 0.25 -12.96
CA THR A 280 -15.53 0.40 -14.41
C THR A 280 -16.60 1.40 -14.89
N ALA A 281 -16.61 1.68 -16.20
CA ALA A 281 -17.56 2.62 -16.80
C ALA A 281 -19.01 2.08 -16.72
N GLU A 282 -19.97 2.97 -16.49
CA GLU A 282 -21.39 2.65 -16.57
C GLU A 282 -21.78 2.20 -17.99
N GLU A 283 -21.27 2.88 -19.03
CA GLU A 283 -21.34 2.43 -20.42
C GLU A 283 -19.99 1.87 -20.86
N LEU A 284 -19.86 0.56 -20.89
CA LEU A 284 -18.65 -0.14 -21.34
C LEU A 284 -18.67 -0.24 -22.87
N LYS A 285 -17.56 0.14 -23.53
CA LYS A 285 -17.37 0.08 -24.98
C LYS A 285 -16.15 -0.78 -25.28
N LEU A 286 -16.34 -1.87 -25.99
CA LEU A 286 -15.28 -2.81 -26.36
C LEU A 286 -15.36 -3.18 -27.83
N LYS A 287 -14.26 -3.67 -28.38
CA LYS A 287 -14.19 -4.32 -29.70
C LYS A 287 -13.48 -5.66 -29.56
N LYS A 288 -13.66 -6.55 -30.53
CA LYS A 288 -12.81 -7.74 -30.66
C LYS A 288 -11.33 -7.29 -30.68
N ARG A 289 -10.45 -8.05 -30.02
CA ARG A 289 -9.02 -7.76 -29.81
C ARG A 289 -8.72 -6.59 -28.85
N ALA A 290 -9.73 -5.96 -28.25
CA ALA A 290 -9.50 -4.95 -27.23
C ALA A 290 -8.78 -5.58 -26.03
N GLN A 291 -7.71 -4.91 -25.55
CA GLN A 291 -7.04 -5.31 -24.33
C GLN A 291 -7.86 -4.83 -23.13
N ILE A 292 -8.12 -5.73 -22.21
CA ILE A 292 -8.94 -5.51 -21.03
C ILE A 292 -8.17 -5.91 -19.77
N MET A 293 -8.58 -5.34 -18.65
CA MET A 293 -8.14 -5.74 -17.31
C MET A 293 -9.34 -6.23 -16.52
N LEU A 294 -9.21 -7.37 -15.87
CA LEU A 294 -10.20 -7.96 -14.98
C LEU A 294 -10.20 -7.20 -13.65
N LEU A 295 -11.37 -6.91 -13.08
CA LEU A 295 -11.55 -6.00 -11.94
C LEU A 295 -12.09 -6.70 -10.69
N ASN A 296 -12.15 -8.01 -10.70
CA ASN A 296 -12.52 -8.85 -9.56
C ASN A 296 -11.61 -10.08 -9.48
N ASN A 297 -11.69 -10.78 -8.37
CA ASN A 297 -11.16 -12.14 -8.28
C ASN A 297 -12.26 -13.11 -8.71
N ASP A 298 -11.92 -14.05 -9.59
CA ASP A 298 -12.86 -15.08 -10.03
C ASP A 298 -13.15 -16.08 -8.90
N ALA A 299 -14.40 -16.48 -8.77
CA ALA A 299 -14.80 -17.45 -7.76
C ALA A 299 -14.17 -18.85 -7.95
N TYR A 300 -13.81 -19.19 -9.19
CA TYR A 300 -13.16 -20.45 -9.54
C TYR A 300 -11.64 -20.34 -9.67
N GLY A 301 -11.07 -19.16 -9.37
CA GLY A 301 -9.62 -18.92 -9.40
C GLY A 301 -9.00 -18.85 -10.80
N ARG A 302 -9.79 -18.63 -11.86
CA ARG A 302 -9.31 -18.49 -13.24
C ARG A 302 -8.52 -17.20 -13.46
N TRP A 303 -8.82 -16.15 -12.71
CA TRP A 303 -8.10 -14.87 -12.73
C TRP A 303 -8.19 -14.15 -11.38
N ILE A 304 -7.33 -13.17 -11.19
CA ILE A 304 -7.35 -12.24 -10.06
C ILE A 304 -7.54 -10.80 -10.56
N ASN A 305 -7.92 -9.90 -9.65
CA ASN A 305 -8.06 -8.48 -9.96
C ASN A 305 -6.73 -7.90 -10.48
N GLY A 306 -6.75 -7.36 -11.70
CA GLY A 306 -5.57 -6.85 -12.40
C GLY A 306 -5.07 -7.74 -13.54
N THR A 307 -5.53 -9.00 -13.65
CA THR A 307 -5.21 -9.88 -14.79
C THR A 307 -5.57 -9.20 -16.11
N ILE A 308 -4.66 -9.26 -17.08
CA ILE A 308 -4.83 -8.69 -18.40
C ILE A 308 -5.32 -9.77 -19.37
N GLY A 309 -6.18 -9.37 -20.30
CA GLY A 309 -6.65 -10.26 -21.36
C GLY A 309 -6.99 -9.50 -22.63
N LYS A 310 -7.27 -10.23 -23.71
CA LYS A 310 -7.76 -9.70 -24.99
C LYS A 310 -9.10 -10.33 -25.36
N VAL A 311 -10.04 -9.49 -25.73
CA VAL A 311 -11.37 -9.94 -26.17
C VAL A 311 -11.26 -10.76 -27.46
N LYS A 312 -11.68 -12.02 -27.44
CA LYS A 312 -11.75 -12.90 -28.62
C LYS A 312 -13.08 -12.76 -29.36
N LYS A 313 -14.18 -12.81 -28.64
CA LYS A 313 -15.54 -12.69 -29.16
C LYS A 313 -16.53 -12.27 -28.09
N PHE A 314 -17.70 -11.86 -28.53
CA PHE A 314 -18.90 -11.67 -27.72
C PHE A 314 -19.89 -12.74 -28.15
N GLU A 315 -20.47 -13.47 -27.22
CA GLU A 315 -21.44 -14.53 -27.48
C GLU A 315 -22.47 -14.60 -26.34
N LYS A 316 -23.42 -15.50 -26.52
CA LYS A 316 -24.41 -15.78 -25.47
C LYS A 316 -24.06 -17.10 -24.81
N ASP A 317 -24.22 -17.13 -23.49
CA ASP A 317 -24.11 -18.37 -22.72
C ASP A 317 -25.35 -19.27 -22.92
N GLU A 318 -25.38 -20.42 -22.22
CA GLU A 318 -26.48 -21.36 -22.29
C GLU A 318 -27.83 -20.79 -21.81
N GLU A 319 -27.78 -19.74 -20.96
CA GLU A 319 -28.95 -19.04 -20.42
C GLU A 319 -29.40 -17.87 -21.31
N GLY A 320 -28.64 -17.56 -22.38
CA GLY A 320 -28.91 -16.50 -23.35
C GLY A 320 -28.42 -15.13 -22.93
N GLU A 321 -27.64 -15.04 -21.83
CA GLU A 321 -26.96 -13.82 -21.36
C GLU A 321 -25.69 -13.56 -22.20
N ASP A 322 -25.41 -12.29 -22.49
CA ASP A 322 -24.19 -11.93 -23.20
C ASP A 322 -22.95 -12.19 -22.34
N VAL A 323 -21.93 -12.83 -22.89
CA VAL A 323 -20.64 -13.07 -22.25
C VAL A 323 -19.47 -12.57 -23.09
N ILE A 324 -18.42 -12.12 -22.45
CA ILE A 324 -17.17 -11.73 -23.09
C ILE A 324 -16.22 -12.91 -23.02
N VAL A 325 -15.83 -13.46 -24.17
CA VAL A 325 -14.77 -14.46 -24.24
C VAL A 325 -13.43 -13.76 -24.44
N ALA A 326 -12.49 -13.96 -23.55
CA ALA A 326 -11.18 -13.35 -23.60
C ALA A 326 -10.06 -14.38 -23.43
N GLU A 327 -8.94 -14.12 -24.07
CA GLU A 327 -7.67 -14.80 -23.81
C GLU A 327 -6.86 -14.00 -22.82
N LEU A 328 -6.47 -14.63 -21.72
CA LEU A 328 -5.65 -14.03 -20.68
C LEU A 328 -4.17 -14.04 -21.06
N ASP A 329 -3.37 -13.26 -20.35
CA ASP A 329 -1.91 -13.17 -20.52
C ASP A 329 -1.17 -14.50 -20.27
N ASN A 330 -1.75 -15.42 -19.51
CA ASN A 330 -1.26 -16.79 -19.31
C ASN A 330 -1.65 -17.77 -20.43
N GLY A 331 -2.35 -17.29 -21.47
CA GLY A 331 -2.82 -18.10 -22.61
C GLY A 331 -4.15 -18.83 -22.39
N GLU A 332 -4.74 -18.76 -21.21
CA GLU A 332 -6.04 -19.36 -20.93
C GLU A 332 -7.17 -18.55 -21.59
N THR A 333 -8.17 -19.25 -22.12
CA THR A 333 -9.39 -18.60 -22.64
C THR A 333 -10.50 -18.74 -21.60
N VAL A 334 -11.10 -17.61 -21.24
CA VAL A 334 -12.13 -17.54 -20.20
C VAL A 334 -13.40 -16.84 -20.70
N GLU A 335 -14.53 -17.22 -20.15
CA GLU A 335 -15.80 -16.53 -20.29
C GLU A 335 -16.01 -15.62 -19.08
N ILE A 336 -16.35 -14.37 -19.37
CA ILE A 336 -16.53 -13.31 -18.39
C ILE A 336 -17.98 -12.87 -18.42
N SER A 337 -18.71 -13.17 -17.36
CA SER A 337 -20.10 -12.76 -17.13
C SER A 337 -20.17 -11.48 -16.29
N PRO A 338 -21.31 -10.77 -16.27
CA PRO A 338 -21.51 -9.63 -15.40
C PRO A 338 -21.26 -9.97 -13.93
N TYR A 339 -20.64 -9.05 -13.23
CA TYR A 339 -20.36 -9.13 -11.80
C TYR A 339 -21.09 -8.03 -11.05
N THR A 340 -21.53 -8.29 -9.83
CA THR A 340 -22.22 -7.31 -8.99
C THR A 340 -21.30 -6.89 -7.86
N TRP A 341 -20.85 -5.63 -7.90
CA TRP A 341 -20.20 -4.99 -6.76
C TRP A 341 -21.25 -4.47 -5.81
N LYS A 342 -21.00 -4.59 -4.53
CA LYS A 342 -21.93 -4.24 -3.47
C LYS A 342 -21.29 -3.21 -2.54
N ILE A 343 -22.09 -2.28 -2.06
CA ILE A 343 -21.74 -1.38 -0.98
C ILE A 343 -22.55 -1.78 0.24
N TYR A 344 -21.87 -1.93 1.33
CA TYR A 344 -22.45 -2.34 2.59
C TYR A 344 -22.53 -1.17 3.55
N LYS A 345 -23.56 -1.13 4.38
CA LYS A 345 -23.71 -0.22 5.50
C LYS A 345 -23.73 -1.03 6.77
N PHE A 346 -22.95 -0.60 7.75
CA PHE A 346 -22.90 -1.26 9.04
C PHE A 346 -24.03 -0.74 9.94
N PHE A 347 -24.69 -1.64 10.66
CA PHE A 347 -25.76 -1.35 11.62
C PHE A 347 -25.70 -2.33 12.79
N LEU A 348 -26.42 -2.03 13.87
CA LEU A 348 -26.58 -2.94 15.01
C LEU A 348 -27.89 -3.71 14.92
N LYS A 349 -27.81 -5.03 15.07
CA LYS A 349 -28.97 -5.88 15.24
C LYS A 349 -28.74 -6.76 16.48
N ASN A 350 -29.63 -6.66 17.48
CA ASN A 350 -29.49 -7.36 18.76
C ASN A 350 -28.12 -7.11 19.43
N GLU A 351 -27.65 -5.87 19.38
CA GLU A 351 -26.34 -5.44 19.90
C GLU A 351 -25.10 -5.99 19.15
N GLU A 352 -25.28 -6.78 18.11
CA GLU A 352 -24.21 -7.26 17.22
C GLU A 352 -24.03 -6.31 16.02
N LEU A 353 -22.78 -6.08 15.64
CA LEU A 353 -22.44 -5.35 14.41
C LEU A 353 -22.76 -6.25 13.21
N ARG A 354 -23.63 -5.75 12.32
CA ARG A 354 -23.98 -6.42 11.06
C ARG A 354 -23.81 -5.45 9.89
N SER A 355 -23.68 -5.99 8.71
CA SER A 355 -23.68 -5.22 7.48
C SER A 355 -24.90 -5.58 6.64
N GLU A 356 -25.48 -4.60 5.97
CA GLU A 356 -26.51 -4.79 4.95
C GLU A 356 -26.08 -4.16 3.64
N GLU A 357 -26.48 -4.72 2.53
CA GLU A 357 -26.29 -4.17 1.21
C GLU A 357 -27.22 -2.96 1.05
N VAL A 358 -26.64 -1.80 0.75
CA VAL A 358 -27.38 -0.55 0.52
C VAL A 358 -27.35 -0.09 -0.92
N GLY A 359 -26.48 -0.67 -1.72
CA GLY A 359 -26.40 -0.39 -3.15
C GLY A 359 -25.54 -1.40 -3.88
N SER A 360 -25.84 -1.58 -5.14
CA SER A 360 -25.08 -2.46 -6.01
C SER A 360 -24.87 -1.87 -7.41
N PHE A 361 -23.80 -2.33 -8.05
CA PHE A 361 -23.48 -2.02 -9.45
C PHE A 361 -23.17 -3.32 -10.18
N ARG A 362 -24.03 -3.70 -11.13
CA ARG A 362 -23.83 -4.88 -11.97
C ARG A 362 -23.31 -4.47 -13.34
N GLN A 363 -22.12 -4.92 -13.69
CA GLN A 363 -21.46 -4.68 -14.98
C GLN A 363 -20.44 -5.80 -15.23
N TYR A 364 -19.97 -5.97 -16.46
CA TYR A 364 -18.82 -6.83 -16.74
C TYR A 364 -17.61 -6.33 -15.97
N PRO A 365 -16.89 -7.23 -15.23
CA PRO A 365 -15.77 -6.85 -14.40
C PRO A 365 -14.51 -6.60 -15.21
N VAL A 366 -14.61 -5.73 -16.22
CA VAL A 366 -13.53 -5.40 -17.13
C VAL A 366 -13.48 -3.90 -17.41
N ARG A 367 -12.30 -3.43 -17.78
CA ARG A 367 -12.08 -2.09 -18.33
C ARG A 367 -11.07 -2.17 -19.47
N LEU A 368 -11.03 -1.18 -20.37
CA LEU A 368 -9.94 -1.04 -21.31
C LEU A 368 -8.61 -0.91 -20.56
N ALA A 369 -7.61 -1.59 -21.05
CA ALA A 369 -6.30 -1.70 -20.40
C ALA A 369 -5.11 -1.61 -21.36
N PHE A 370 -5.20 -0.84 -22.42
CA PHE A 370 -4.02 -0.42 -23.18
C PHE A 370 -3.17 0.55 -22.32
N ALA A 371 -3.84 1.39 -21.53
CA ALA A 371 -3.20 2.26 -20.55
C ALA A 371 -4.04 2.36 -19.27
N VAL A 372 -3.36 2.62 -18.16
CA VAL A 372 -3.96 2.91 -16.85
C VAL A 372 -3.08 3.91 -16.11
N THR A 373 -3.67 4.74 -15.25
CA THR A 373 -2.85 5.63 -14.43
C THR A 373 -2.08 4.88 -13.36
N ILE A 374 -0.93 5.41 -12.98
CA ILE A 374 -0.11 4.87 -11.89
C ILE A 374 -0.95 4.72 -10.60
N HIS A 375 -1.84 5.68 -10.31
CA HIS A 375 -2.76 5.61 -9.17
C HIS A 375 -3.71 4.40 -9.24
N LYS A 376 -4.35 4.19 -10.39
CA LYS A 376 -5.29 3.06 -10.58
C LYS A 376 -4.59 1.71 -10.71
N SER A 377 -3.26 1.68 -10.94
CA SER A 377 -2.44 0.47 -10.94
C SER A 377 -1.97 0.05 -9.53
N GLN A 378 -2.19 0.89 -8.50
CA GLN A 378 -1.81 0.58 -7.13
C GLN A 378 -2.45 -0.74 -6.68
N GLY A 379 -1.70 -1.57 -5.95
CA GLY A 379 -2.12 -2.92 -5.58
C GLY A 379 -2.01 -3.99 -6.69
N LYS A 380 -1.93 -3.61 -7.98
CA LYS A 380 -1.91 -4.55 -9.12
C LYS A 380 -0.49 -4.96 -9.51
N THR A 381 -0.38 -6.03 -10.31
CA THR A 381 0.89 -6.60 -10.77
C THR A 381 0.77 -6.98 -12.25
N PHE A 382 1.80 -6.70 -13.03
CA PHE A 382 1.83 -6.97 -14.47
C PHE A 382 3.18 -7.60 -14.85
N GLU A 383 3.17 -8.48 -15.83
CA GLU A 383 4.40 -9.06 -16.36
C GLU A 383 5.14 -8.09 -17.28
N LYS A 384 4.39 -7.34 -18.09
CA LYS A 384 4.93 -6.41 -19.10
C LYS A 384 4.33 -5.02 -18.97
N VAL A 385 5.18 -4.02 -18.79
CA VAL A 385 4.77 -2.64 -18.50
C VAL A 385 5.53 -1.66 -19.38
N VAL A 386 4.82 -0.70 -19.97
CA VAL A 386 5.40 0.50 -20.57
C VAL A 386 5.18 1.66 -19.61
N ILE A 387 6.24 2.30 -19.12
CA ILE A 387 6.12 3.50 -18.29
C ILE A 387 6.23 4.74 -19.17
N ASP A 388 5.13 5.49 -19.20
CA ASP A 388 5.04 6.77 -19.90
C ASP A 388 4.59 7.85 -18.91
N VAL A 389 5.57 8.50 -18.31
CA VAL A 389 5.33 9.60 -17.34
C VAL A 389 5.28 10.97 -18.01
N GLY A 390 5.38 11.04 -19.33
CA GLY A 390 5.36 12.28 -20.09
C GLY A 390 6.43 13.27 -19.59
N ARG A 391 6.01 14.38 -18.97
CA ARG A 391 6.93 15.41 -18.44
C ARG A 391 7.64 15.04 -17.15
N GLY A 392 7.39 13.85 -16.59
CA GLY A 392 7.99 13.34 -15.35
C GLY A 392 6.96 13.04 -14.27
N THR A 393 7.48 12.70 -13.09
CA THR A 393 6.67 12.46 -11.89
C THR A 393 6.41 13.78 -11.17
N PHE A 394 5.23 13.90 -10.55
CA PHE A 394 4.84 15.11 -9.81
C PHE A 394 4.57 14.85 -8.32
N ALA A 395 4.57 13.59 -7.89
CA ALA A 395 4.28 13.21 -6.51
C ALA A 395 5.35 12.25 -5.96
N HIS A 396 5.56 12.33 -4.64
CA HIS A 396 6.34 11.36 -3.89
C HIS A 396 5.84 9.93 -4.19
N GLY A 397 6.77 8.98 -4.28
CA GLY A 397 6.48 7.57 -4.47
C GLY A 397 5.93 7.17 -5.85
N GLN A 398 5.56 8.12 -6.72
CA GLN A 398 4.92 7.81 -8.00
C GLN A 398 5.80 6.93 -8.91
N MET A 399 7.11 7.21 -8.99
CA MET A 399 8.04 6.38 -9.75
C MET A 399 8.19 4.99 -9.13
N TYR A 400 8.30 4.90 -7.81
CA TYR A 400 8.34 3.63 -7.10
C TYR A 400 7.09 2.78 -7.37
N VAL A 401 5.89 3.40 -7.27
CA VAL A 401 4.65 2.70 -7.59
C VAL A 401 4.66 2.19 -9.04
N ALA A 402 5.05 3.03 -10.01
CA ALA A 402 5.06 2.63 -11.42
C ALA A 402 6.01 1.44 -11.68
N LEU A 403 7.27 1.55 -11.25
CA LEU A 403 8.28 0.50 -11.45
C LEU A 403 7.91 -0.80 -10.71
N SER A 404 7.39 -0.70 -9.49
CA SER A 404 6.99 -1.87 -8.69
C SER A 404 5.74 -2.60 -9.20
N ARG A 405 5.09 -2.11 -10.23
CA ARG A 405 3.99 -2.84 -10.90
C ARG A 405 4.51 -4.00 -11.73
N CYS A 406 5.72 -3.91 -12.28
CA CYS A 406 6.34 -4.96 -13.06
C CYS A 406 6.91 -6.06 -12.16
N THR A 407 6.87 -7.32 -12.64
CA THR A 407 7.43 -8.46 -11.92
C THR A 407 8.93 -8.62 -12.14
N THR A 408 9.44 -8.23 -13.31
CA THR A 408 10.85 -8.36 -13.71
C THR A 408 11.36 -7.09 -14.40
N LEU A 409 12.68 -6.93 -14.46
CA LEU A 409 13.31 -5.82 -15.15
C LEU A 409 13.15 -5.94 -16.69
N GLU A 410 13.15 -7.15 -17.22
CA GLU A 410 12.98 -7.43 -18.66
C GLU A 410 11.58 -7.09 -19.17
N GLY A 411 10.55 -7.21 -18.31
CA GLY A 411 9.17 -6.85 -18.66
C GLY A 411 8.93 -5.34 -18.73
N LEU A 412 9.93 -4.52 -18.37
CA LEU A 412 9.82 -3.08 -18.28
C LEU A 412 10.27 -2.39 -19.56
N VAL A 413 9.49 -1.43 -20.04
CA VAL A 413 9.88 -0.48 -21.11
C VAL A 413 9.68 0.94 -20.61
N LEU A 414 10.66 1.80 -20.82
CA LEU A 414 10.62 3.22 -20.48
C LEU A 414 10.45 4.06 -21.75
N ARG A 415 9.39 4.86 -21.86
CA ARG A 415 9.20 5.84 -22.94
C ARG A 415 10.12 7.04 -22.82
N HIS A 416 10.51 7.35 -21.58
CA HIS A 416 11.43 8.43 -21.24
C HIS A 416 12.54 7.88 -20.36
N PRO A 417 13.79 8.36 -20.50
CA PRO A 417 14.86 7.88 -19.65
C PRO A 417 14.60 8.27 -18.20
N LEU A 418 14.84 7.31 -17.30
CA LEU A 418 14.79 7.57 -15.87
C LEU A 418 15.91 8.56 -15.49
N LYS A 419 15.58 9.55 -14.68
CA LYS A 419 16.51 10.54 -14.13
C LYS A 419 16.35 10.59 -12.61
N LYS A 420 17.40 11.01 -11.91
CA LYS A 420 17.39 11.08 -10.44
C LYS A 420 16.30 12.01 -9.90
N ASN A 421 16.00 13.10 -10.62
CA ASN A 421 14.94 14.03 -10.24
C ASN A 421 13.51 13.48 -10.45
N HIS A 422 13.35 12.30 -11.08
CA HIS A 422 12.06 11.61 -11.14
C HIS A 422 11.78 10.81 -9.86
N VAL A 423 12.79 10.58 -9.02
CA VAL A 423 12.65 9.86 -7.75
C VAL A 423 12.44 10.89 -6.66
N LEU A 424 11.16 11.25 -6.47
CA LEU A 424 10.77 12.22 -5.45
C LEU A 424 10.60 11.51 -4.11
N MET A 425 11.17 12.09 -3.05
CA MET A 425 11.11 11.57 -1.69
C MET A 425 10.60 12.65 -0.75
N ASP A 426 9.73 12.27 0.17
CA ASP A 426 9.30 13.14 1.27
C ASP A 426 10.07 12.78 2.54
N TRP A 427 10.87 13.72 3.04
CA TRP A 427 11.69 13.54 4.23
C TRP A 427 10.85 13.33 5.51
N GLN A 428 9.60 13.81 5.54
CA GLN A 428 8.67 13.57 6.66
C GLN A 428 8.36 12.09 6.81
N VAL A 429 8.20 11.37 5.69
CA VAL A 429 8.00 9.92 5.67
C VAL A 429 9.21 9.20 6.25
N ILE A 430 10.42 9.59 5.82
CA ILE A 430 11.67 9.00 6.34
C ILE A 430 11.75 9.22 7.86
N LYS A 431 11.54 10.47 8.30
CA LYS A 431 11.60 10.84 9.72
C LYS A 431 10.63 10.04 10.57
N PHE A 432 9.39 9.88 10.08
CA PHE A 432 8.37 9.10 10.79
C PHE A 432 8.75 7.62 10.89
N LEU A 433 9.08 6.98 9.77
CA LEU A 433 9.40 5.54 9.74
C LEU A 433 10.68 5.23 10.52
N THR A 434 11.74 6.02 10.36
CA THR A 434 12.97 5.84 11.16
C THR A 434 12.71 6.05 12.63
N GLY A 435 11.86 7.01 13.01
CA GLY A 435 11.43 7.21 14.40
C GLY A 435 10.72 5.99 14.97
N MET A 436 9.80 5.38 14.22
CA MET A 436 9.11 4.15 14.63
C MET A 436 10.08 2.97 14.80
N GLN A 437 11.06 2.84 13.89
CA GLN A 437 12.07 1.79 14.00
C GLN A 437 12.97 1.97 15.23
N TYR A 438 13.37 3.21 15.54
CA TYR A 438 14.14 3.49 16.75
C TYR A 438 13.31 3.22 18.02
N ALA A 439 12.04 3.64 18.04
CA ALA A 439 11.16 3.36 19.17
C ALA A 439 11.00 1.85 19.40
N LYS A 440 10.78 1.08 18.33
CA LYS A 440 10.70 -0.38 18.40
C LYS A 440 12.01 -1.00 18.93
N ALA A 441 13.15 -0.56 18.40
CA ALA A 441 14.46 -1.06 18.82
C ALA A 441 14.75 -0.74 20.30
N ALA A 442 14.31 0.41 20.80
CA ALA A 442 14.48 0.81 22.19
C ALA A 442 13.66 -0.05 23.17
N LEU A 443 12.55 -0.66 22.72
CA LEU A 443 11.77 -1.59 23.56
C LEU A 443 12.48 -2.94 23.74
N THR A 444 13.30 -3.36 22.80
CA THR A 444 14.02 -4.65 22.86
C THR A 444 15.43 -4.52 23.43
N CYS A 445 16.09 -3.37 23.24
CA CYS A 445 17.43 -3.09 23.71
C CYS A 445 17.56 -1.59 23.96
N THR A 446 17.59 -1.21 25.23
CA THR A 446 17.71 0.20 25.60
C THR A 446 19.06 0.79 25.19
N ARG A 447 19.20 2.11 25.26
CA ARG A 447 20.50 2.76 24.95
C ARG A 447 21.58 2.30 25.91
N GLU A 448 21.24 2.13 27.19
CA GLU A 448 22.11 1.65 28.26
C GLU A 448 22.57 0.21 27.94
N ASP A 449 21.65 -0.69 27.59
CA ASP A 449 22.00 -2.07 27.25
C ASP A 449 22.94 -2.12 26.03
N LYS A 450 22.67 -1.29 25.00
CA LYS A 450 23.56 -1.20 23.82
C LYS A 450 24.97 -0.78 24.20
N LEU A 451 25.11 0.22 25.08
CA LEU A 451 26.40 0.70 25.50
C LEU A 451 27.16 -0.36 26.31
N GLU A 452 26.47 -1.09 27.19
CA GLU A 452 27.05 -2.19 27.97
C GLU A 452 27.53 -3.34 27.05
N MET A 453 26.68 -3.75 26.10
CA MET A 453 27.05 -4.79 25.10
C MET A 453 28.25 -4.36 24.26
N LEU A 454 28.28 -3.12 23.79
CA LEU A 454 29.37 -2.58 22.98
C LEU A 454 30.65 -2.45 23.80
N ALA A 455 30.59 -1.98 25.05
CA ALA A 455 31.74 -1.88 25.94
C ALA A 455 32.35 -3.27 26.23
N THR A 456 31.49 -4.26 26.47
CA THR A 456 31.91 -5.66 26.66
C THR A 456 32.60 -6.20 25.43
N ALA A 457 31.99 -6.00 24.24
CA ALA A 457 32.55 -6.45 22.98
C ALA A 457 33.91 -5.78 22.64
N ILE A 458 34.10 -4.51 23.03
CA ILE A 458 35.38 -3.82 22.88
C ILE A 458 36.43 -4.43 23.82
N LYS A 459 36.08 -4.62 25.12
CA LYS A 459 36.97 -5.19 26.12
C LYS A 459 37.43 -6.61 25.73
N GLU A 460 36.51 -7.42 25.24
CA GLU A 460 36.76 -8.81 24.87
C GLU A 460 37.27 -8.96 23.42
N LYS A 461 37.41 -7.86 22.67
CA LYS A 461 37.80 -7.83 21.26
C LYS A 461 36.90 -8.72 20.39
N GLN A 462 35.63 -8.87 20.78
CA GLN A 462 34.67 -9.76 20.15
C GLN A 462 34.12 -9.16 18.86
N THR A 463 33.91 -10.02 17.85
CA THR A 463 33.17 -9.65 16.64
C THR A 463 31.69 -9.74 16.94
N ILE A 464 30.93 -8.72 16.52
CA ILE A 464 29.49 -8.64 16.70
C ILE A 464 28.79 -8.39 15.36
N GLU A 465 27.56 -8.83 15.24
CA GLU A 465 26.67 -8.40 14.16
C GLU A 465 25.80 -7.25 14.64
N ILE A 466 25.68 -6.20 13.83
CA ILE A 466 24.75 -5.09 14.09
C ILE A 466 23.76 -4.94 12.95
N VAL A 467 22.51 -4.60 13.28
CA VAL A 467 21.53 -4.06 12.33
C VAL A 467 21.61 -2.54 12.44
N TYR A 468 22.10 -1.90 11.38
CA TYR A 468 22.33 -0.46 11.33
C TYR A 468 21.36 0.24 10.40
N LEU A 469 20.67 1.28 10.88
CA LEU A 469 19.74 2.09 10.09
C LEU A 469 20.45 3.29 9.50
N LYS A 470 20.59 3.31 8.17
CA LYS A 470 21.13 4.46 7.45
C LYS A 470 20.14 5.63 7.42
N ALA A 471 20.63 6.82 7.08
CA ALA A 471 19.84 8.06 7.09
C ALA A 471 18.59 8.06 6.20
N LYS A 472 18.52 7.14 5.22
CA LYS A 472 17.41 7.03 4.25
C LYS A 472 16.52 5.79 4.51
N ASP A 473 16.34 5.42 5.77
CA ASP A 473 15.51 4.26 6.16
C ASP A 473 15.96 2.93 5.51
N GLU A 474 17.26 2.75 5.35
CA GLU A 474 17.85 1.55 4.80
C GLU A 474 18.52 0.75 5.92
N LYS A 475 17.99 -0.41 6.25
CA LYS A 475 18.61 -1.35 7.18
C LYS A 475 19.79 -2.05 6.52
N SER A 476 20.88 -2.20 7.24
CA SER A 476 22.03 -2.97 6.80
C SER A 476 22.60 -3.81 7.93
N LYS A 477 22.72 -5.11 7.70
CA LYS A 477 23.46 -6.02 8.59
C LYS A 477 24.95 -5.85 8.38
N ARG A 478 25.71 -5.72 9.45
CA ARG A 478 27.15 -5.52 9.43
C ARG A 478 27.82 -6.39 10.47
N MET A 479 28.82 -7.13 10.05
CA MET A 479 29.75 -7.75 10.96
C MET A 479 30.89 -6.77 11.25
N ILE A 480 31.06 -6.42 12.51
CA ILE A 480 32.03 -5.42 12.94
C ILE A 480 32.84 -5.94 14.14
N ARG A 481 34.08 -5.46 14.24
CA ARG A 481 34.89 -5.55 15.44
C ARG A 481 34.93 -4.15 16.05
N PRO A 482 34.20 -3.89 17.15
CA PRO A 482 34.18 -2.61 17.79
C PRO A 482 35.55 -2.27 18.40
N LEU A 483 35.94 -1.01 18.37
CA LEU A 483 37.26 -0.54 18.81
C LEU A 483 37.17 0.48 19.93
N LEU A 484 36.30 1.49 19.79
CA LEU A 484 36.12 2.55 20.75
C LEU A 484 34.74 3.20 20.61
N ILE A 485 34.28 3.84 21.69
CA ILE A 485 33.08 4.67 21.71
C ILE A 485 33.51 6.05 22.19
N GLU A 486 33.20 7.10 21.46
CA GLU A 486 33.53 8.47 21.81
C GLU A 486 32.53 9.46 21.19
N ASP A 487 32.47 10.66 21.78
CA ASP A 487 31.68 11.75 21.21
C ASP A 487 32.33 12.23 19.92
N MET A 488 31.56 12.30 18.87
CA MET A 488 31.98 12.70 17.54
C MET A 488 31.05 13.77 16.96
N GLU A 489 31.49 14.44 15.93
CA GLU A 489 30.72 15.46 15.21
C GLU A 489 30.69 15.17 13.71
N TYR A 490 29.53 15.32 13.11
CA TYR A 490 29.38 15.27 11.65
C TYR A 490 28.48 16.40 11.18
N SER A 491 29.00 17.25 10.28
CA SER A 491 28.30 18.43 9.73
C SER A 491 27.69 19.35 10.81
N GLY A 492 28.41 19.59 11.91
CA GLY A 492 27.95 20.43 13.01
C GLY A 492 26.97 19.77 13.98
N HIS A 493 26.72 18.46 13.85
CA HIS A 493 25.84 17.71 14.74
C HIS A 493 26.63 16.72 15.59
N PRO A 494 26.62 16.86 16.92
CA PRO A 494 27.28 15.92 17.82
C PRO A 494 26.51 14.61 17.88
N PHE A 495 27.21 13.49 18.00
CA PHE A 495 26.64 12.16 18.16
C PHE A 495 27.62 11.23 18.87
N LEU A 496 27.12 10.19 19.53
CA LEU A 496 27.96 9.15 20.11
C LEU A 496 28.37 8.15 19.01
N GLY A 497 29.66 8.15 18.67
CA GLY A 497 30.24 7.35 17.61
C GLY A 497 30.87 6.06 18.10
N LEU A 498 30.61 4.96 17.39
CA LEU A 498 31.30 3.68 17.55
C LEU A 498 32.31 3.53 16.41
N GLY A 499 33.60 3.67 16.75
CA GLY A 499 34.69 3.31 15.85
C GLY A 499 34.82 1.79 15.77
N ALA A 500 34.78 1.22 14.59
CA ALA A 500 34.86 -0.22 14.38
C ALA A 500 35.56 -0.61 13.08
N TYR A 501 36.13 -1.79 13.02
CA TYR A 501 36.56 -2.42 11.77
C TYR A 501 35.38 -3.23 11.21
N CYS A 502 34.88 -2.80 10.05
CA CYS A 502 33.77 -3.48 9.39
C CYS A 502 34.31 -4.62 8.52
N LEU A 503 33.99 -5.86 8.87
CA LEU A 503 34.41 -7.06 8.15
C LEU A 503 33.73 -7.16 6.78
N THR A 504 32.49 -6.68 6.69
CA THR A 504 31.72 -6.68 5.42
C THR A 504 32.36 -5.78 4.37
N SER A 505 32.87 -4.60 4.75
CA SER A 505 33.51 -3.65 3.81
C SER A 505 35.02 -3.63 3.89
N LYS A 506 35.62 -4.43 4.78
CA LYS A 506 37.06 -4.59 5.01
C LYS A 506 37.80 -3.27 5.29
N GLN A 507 37.17 -2.35 6.04
CA GLN A 507 37.74 -1.03 6.36
C GLN A 507 37.25 -0.52 7.72
N LYS A 508 37.98 0.43 8.31
CA LYS A 508 37.53 1.14 9.50
C LYS A 508 36.34 2.03 9.16
N ARG A 509 35.34 2.03 10.00
CA ARG A 509 34.11 2.86 9.88
C ARG A 509 33.68 3.37 11.24
N VAL A 510 32.96 4.47 11.20
CA VAL A 510 32.25 5.04 12.35
C VAL A 510 30.75 4.77 12.18
N PHE A 511 30.13 4.31 13.26
CA PHE A 511 28.69 4.09 13.35
C PHE A 511 28.12 4.98 14.45
N ASN A 512 27.03 5.66 14.19
CA ASN A 512 26.28 6.37 15.24
C ASN A 512 25.55 5.33 16.09
N VAL A 513 25.83 5.29 17.41
CA VAL A 513 25.25 4.29 18.34
C VAL A 513 23.73 4.34 18.34
N ASP A 514 23.12 5.53 18.27
CA ASP A 514 21.68 5.69 18.27
C ASP A 514 20.99 5.13 17.01
N ARG A 515 21.76 4.89 15.93
CA ARG A 515 21.29 4.26 14.68
C ARG A 515 21.46 2.75 14.64
N ILE A 516 22.01 2.14 15.67
CA ILE A 516 22.08 0.69 15.81
C ILE A 516 20.73 0.20 16.34
N LEU A 517 20.02 -0.61 15.55
CA LEU A 517 18.73 -1.17 15.93
C LEU A 517 18.91 -2.42 16.81
N GLU A 518 19.84 -3.30 16.43
CA GLU A 518 20.06 -4.59 17.07
C GLU A 518 21.56 -4.87 17.19
N ILE A 519 21.94 -5.58 18.24
CA ILE A 519 23.30 -6.07 18.46
C ILE A 519 23.19 -7.57 18.77
N CYS A 520 23.87 -8.39 17.98
CA CYS A 520 23.99 -9.82 18.24
C CYS A 520 25.45 -10.16 18.56
N LEU A 521 25.68 -10.63 19.76
CA LEU A 521 27.00 -11.19 20.15
C LEU A 521 27.16 -12.52 19.42
N LEU A 522 28.22 -12.67 18.64
CA LEU A 522 28.55 -13.95 18.02
C LEU A 522 29.22 -14.84 19.06
N PRO A 523 28.92 -16.17 19.09
CA PRO A 523 29.68 -17.06 19.95
C PRO A 523 31.17 -16.93 19.61
N GLY A 524 31.98 -16.65 20.62
CA GLY A 524 33.41 -16.46 20.45
C GLY A 524 34.02 -17.65 19.70
N GLU A 525 34.73 -17.40 18.60
CA GLU A 525 35.65 -18.39 18.09
C GLU A 525 36.62 -18.68 19.23
N SER A 526 36.50 -19.87 19.83
CA SER A 526 37.51 -20.38 20.72
C SER A 526 38.83 -20.35 19.95
N GLN A 527 39.75 -19.49 20.36
CA GLN A 527 41.12 -19.48 19.86
C GLN A 527 41.69 -20.88 20.12
N GLY A 528 41.75 -21.71 19.07
CA GLY A 528 42.54 -22.91 19.04
C GLY A 528 43.97 -22.59 18.63
#